data_01b9b9c6428007fed361a03c7db31f7c
#
_entry.id   01b9b9c6428007fed361a03c7db31f7c
#
_cell.length_a   1.000
_cell.length_b   1.000
_cell.length_c   1.000
_cell.angle_alpha   90.00
_cell.angle_beta   90.00
_cell.angle_gamma   90.00
#
_symmetry.space_group_name_H-M   'P 1'
#
loop_
_entity.id
_entity.type
_entity.pdbx_description
1 polymer ?
#
loop_
_entity_poly.entity_id
_entity_poly.type
_entity_poly.pdbx_seq_one_letter_code
_entity_poly.pdbx_strand_id
1 'polypeptide(L)'
;AFRKYIGIGCKYYLPKPQVTCETAMRILTTYSKAAFLAHPLLYHLGYAQIDELLAYLKTLGLKGLEAFHSSNNRFEREKLRSLAAKYGLAISGGSDFHGVVKPNIQMGIGRGNMNIPKELLDIIKTL
;
A
#
# COMPACT_ATOMS: atom_id res chain seq x y z
N ALA A 1 2.32 -14.77 -22.42
CA ALA A 1 3.33 -13.81 -22.90
C ALA A 1 4.39 -13.54 -21.83
N PHE A 2 4.03 -13.19 -20.57
CA PHE A 2 4.94 -12.75 -19.54
C PHE A 2 6.06 -13.77 -19.26
N ARG A 3 5.71 -15.02 -18.87
CA ARG A 3 6.69 -16.08 -18.54
C ARG A 3 7.60 -16.49 -19.70
N LYS A 4 7.19 -16.25 -20.96
CA LYS A 4 7.92 -16.72 -22.14
C LYS A 4 8.78 -15.63 -22.79
N TYR A 5 8.40 -14.36 -22.64
CA TYR A 5 9.01 -13.28 -23.44
C TYR A 5 9.57 -12.12 -22.63
N ILE A 6 8.85 -11.63 -21.61
CA ILE A 6 9.17 -10.37 -20.93
C ILE A 6 9.43 -10.51 -19.43
N GLY A 7 9.35 -11.71 -18.86
CA GLY A 7 9.73 -11.96 -17.47
C GLY A 7 11.24 -11.92 -17.25
N ILE A 8 11.66 -11.81 -16.00
CA ILE A 8 13.09 -11.82 -15.63
C ILE A 8 13.79 -13.04 -16.23
N GLY A 9 14.91 -12.83 -16.92
CA GLY A 9 15.66 -13.88 -17.62
C GLY A 9 15.15 -14.24 -19.02
N CYS A 10 14.05 -13.64 -19.50
CA CYS A 10 13.55 -13.85 -20.86
C CYS A 10 14.23 -12.93 -21.87
N LYS A 11 14.22 -13.35 -23.15
CA LYS A 11 14.90 -12.66 -24.27
C LYS A 11 14.57 -11.17 -24.41
N TYR A 12 13.35 -10.77 -24.09
CA TYR A 12 12.86 -9.39 -24.24
C TYR A 12 12.64 -8.69 -22.89
N TYR A 13 13.27 -9.22 -21.82
CA TYR A 13 13.25 -8.57 -20.53
C TYR A 13 14.06 -7.27 -20.57
N LEU A 14 13.40 -6.17 -20.23
CA LEU A 14 14.05 -4.90 -19.98
C LEU A 14 13.98 -4.59 -18.49
N PRO A 15 15.13 -4.38 -17.81
CA PRO A 15 15.13 -3.95 -16.42
C PRO A 15 14.36 -2.64 -16.28
N LYS A 16 13.48 -2.56 -15.28
CA LYS A 16 12.80 -1.29 -14.98
C LYS A 16 13.83 -0.30 -14.43
N PRO A 17 13.85 0.94 -14.91
CA PRO A 17 14.65 1.97 -14.26
C PRO A 17 14.17 2.10 -12.80
N GLN A 18 15.11 2.20 -11.87
CA GLN A 18 14.80 2.44 -10.48
C GLN A 18 14.33 3.89 -10.31
N VAL A 19 13.13 4.05 -9.78
CA VAL A 19 12.58 5.35 -9.42
C VAL A 19 12.78 5.54 -7.93
N THR A 20 13.42 6.64 -7.52
CA THR A 20 13.60 6.93 -6.10
C THR A 20 12.28 7.34 -5.44
N CYS A 21 12.19 7.21 -4.11
CA CYS A 21 11.01 7.62 -3.36
C CYS A 21 10.68 9.10 -3.60
N GLU A 22 11.69 9.98 -3.66
CA GLU A 22 11.53 11.41 -3.92
C GLU A 22 10.88 11.67 -5.28
N THR A 23 11.40 11.01 -6.31
CA THR A 23 10.86 11.15 -7.67
C THR A 23 9.42 10.62 -7.75
N ALA A 24 9.15 9.45 -7.16
CA ALA A 24 7.81 8.88 -7.11
C ALA A 24 6.84 9.78 -6.35
N MET A 25 7.23 10.24 -5.17
CA MET A 25 6.40 11.13 -4.34
C MET A 25 6.17 12.48 -5.00
N ARG A 26 7.18 13.08 -5.64
CA ARG A 26 7.02 14.33 -6.39
C ARG A 26 5.98 14.18 -7.51
N ILE A 27 6.01 13.07 -8.26
CA ILE A 27 5.02 12.81 -9.31
C ILE A 27 3.62 12.62 -8.68
N LEU A 28 3.50 11.78 -7.66
CA LEU A 28 2.23 11.51 -7.01
C LEU A 28 1.60 12.77 -6.42
N THR A 29 2.37 13.59 -5.71
CA THR A 29 1.87 14.82 -5.08
C THR A 29 1.56 15.93 -6.10
N THR A 30 2.15 15.89 -7.29
CA THR A 30 1.83 16.82 -8.37
C THR A 30 0.49 16.49 -9.05
N TYR A 31 0.21 15.20 -9.26
CA TYR A 31 -0.94 14.76 -10.07
C TYR A 31 -2.06 14.12 -9.26
N SER A 32 -1.88 13.93 -7.95
CA SER A 32 -2.88 13.34 -7.06
C SER A 32 -3.03 14.17 -5.79
N LYS A 33 -4.25 14.26 -5.27
CA LYS A 33 -4.53 14.95 -4.00
C LYS A 33 -3.91 14.24 -2.79
N ALA A 34 -3.79 12.89 -2.86
CA ALA A 34 -3.30 12.11 -1.74
C ALA A 34 -2.52 10.88 -2.22
N ALA A 35 -1.33 10.69 -1.68
CA ALA A 35 -0.52 9.48 -1.84
C ALA A 35 -0.66 8.60 -0.60
N PHE A 36 -0.86 7.31 -0.80
CA PHE A 36 -0.99 6.30 0.26
C PHE A 36 0.09 5.22 0.10
N LEU A 37 0.68 4.78 1.23
CA LEU A 37 1.55 3.62 1.25
C LEU A 37 0.70 2.34 1.30
N ALA A 38 0.72 1.56 0.23
CA ALA A 38 -0.04 0.32 0.10
C ALA A 38 0.66 -0.84 0.80
N HIS A 39 -0.11 -1.75 1.40
CA HIS A 39 0.29 -3.05 1.97
C HIS A 39 1.73 -3.12 2.54
N PRO A 40 2.13 -2.25 3.50
CA PRO A 40 3.53 -2.10 3.94
C PRO A 40 4.15 -3.37 4.52
N LEU A 41 3.36 -4.28 5.10
CA LEU A 41 3.86 -5.54 5.64
C LEU A 41 4.31 -6.53 4.55
N LEU A 42 3.92 -6.32 3.29
CA LEU A 42 4.39 -7.15 2.18
C LEU A 42 5.79 -6.76 1.68
N TYR A 43 6.40 -5.72 2.23
CA TYR A 43 7.78 -5.32 1.88
C TYR A 43 8.84 -6.13 2.64
N HIS A 44 8.42 -7.05 3.52
CA HIS A 44 9.32 -7.84 4.37
C HIS A 44 10.23 -7.01 5.27
N LEU A 45 9.76 -5.81 5.67
CA LEU A 45 10.40 -4.93 6.61
C LEU A 45 9.86 -5.18 8.02
N GLY A 46 10.72 -5.02 9.03
CA GLY A 46 10.30 -4.97 10.42
C GLY A 46 9.55 -3.68 10.76
N TYR A 47 8.78 -3.67 11.85
CA TYR A 47 8.00 -2.48 12.25
C TYR A 47 8.85 -1.22 12.47
N ALA A 48 10.09 -1.36 12.97
CA ALA A 48 11.00 -0.23 13.12
C ALA A 48 11.37 0.38 11.76
N GLN A 49 11.64 -0.47 10.76
CA GLN A 49 11.95 -0.02 9.40
C GLN A 49 10.73 0.60 8.70
N ILE A 50 9.53 0.07 8.97
CA ILE A 50 8.28 0.68 8.47
C ILE A 50 8.07 2.05 9.13
N ASP A 51 8.35 2.18 10.42
CA ASP A 51 8.26 3.45 11.14
C ASP A 51 9.21 4.51 10.55
N GLU A 52 10.46 4.16 10.30
CA GLU A 52 11.45 5.03 9.63
C GLU A 52 11.00 5.40 8.20
N LEU A 53 10.50 4.43 7.44
CA LEU A 53 9.97 4.67 6.10
C LEU A 53 8.79 5.65 6.11
N LEU A 54 7.86 5.50 7.05
CA LEU A 54 6.72 6.39 7.20
C LEU A 54 7.16 7.81 7.59
N ALA A 55 8.12 7.94 8.51
CA ALA A 55 8.70 9.22 8.88
C ALA A 55 9.28 9.93 7.65
N TYR A 56 10.07 9.22 6.86
CA TYR A 56 10.66 9.74 5.64
C TYR A 56 9.61 10.11 4.57
N LEU A 57 8.70 9.20 4.24
CA LEU A 57 7.66 9.46 3.24
C LEU A 57 6.71 10.60 3.64
N LYS A 58 6.49 10.79 4.96
CA LYS A 58 5.72 11.93 5.47
C LYS A 58 6.37 13.26 5.11
N THR A 59 7.71 13.38 5.16
CA THR A 59 8.41 14.60 4.73
C THR A 59 8.26 14.87 3.23
N LEU A 60 8.01 13.81 2.44
CA LEU A 60 7.77 13.89 1.00
C LEU A 60 6.28 14.09 0.62
N GLY A 61 5.40 14.23 1.62
CA GLY A 61 3.99 14.52 1.39
C GLY A 61 3.04 13.32 1.41
N LEU A 62 3.45 12.17 1.98
CA LEU A 62 2.56 11.03 2.20
C LEU A 62 1.34 11.46 3.03
N LYS A 63 0.15 11.07 2.59
CA LYS A 63 -1.13 11.41 3.22
C LYS A 63 -1.79 10.25 3.95
N GLY A 64 -1.47 9.01 3.58
CA GLY A 64 -2.13 7.88 4.19
C GLY A 64 -1.36 6.57 4.13
N LEU A 65 -1.90 5.59 4.86
CA LEU A 65 -1.35 4.25 5.04
C LEU A 65 -2.46 3.21 4.91
N GLU A 66 -2.25 2.16 4.13
CA GLU A 66 -3.16 1.03 4.09
C GLU A 66 -2.94 0.12 5.32
N ALA A 67 -3.88 0.19 6.27
CA ALA A 67 -3.87 -0.65 7.46
C ALA A 67 -4.76 -1.90 7.31
N PHE A 68 -5.86 -1.76 6.57
CA PHE A 68 -6.77 -2.88 6.30
C PHE A 68 -6.37 -3.58 5.00
N HIS A 69 -5.73 -4.73 5.12
CA HIS A 69 -5.33 -5.56 3.97
C HIS A 69 -5.73 -7.03 4.22
N SER A 70 -6.03 -7.78 3.15
CA SER A 70 -6.49 -9.17 3.24
C SER A 70 -5.51 -10.12 3.93
N SER A 71 -4.22 -9.79 3.92
CA SER A 71 -3.16 -10.55 4.61
C SER A 71 -2.97 -10.16 6.07
N ASN A 72 -3.50 -9.00 6.50
CA ASN A 72 -3.23 -8.49 7.84
C ASN A 72 -4.18 -9.11 8.87
N ASN A 73 -3.64 -9.65 9.95
CA ASN A 73 -4.42 -10.03 11.11
C ASN A 73 -4.81 -8.81 11.96
N ARG A 74 -5.57 -9.02 13.04
CA ARG A 74 -6.05 -7.93 13.91
C ARG A 74 -4.90 -7.16 14.56
N PHE A 75 -3.88 -7.84 15.06
CA PHE A 75 -2.73 -7.21 15.71
C PHE A 75 -1.95 -6.34 14.73
N GLU A 76 -1.70 -6.84 13.53
CA GLU A 76 -1.01 -6.11 12.46
C GLU A 76 -1.77 -4.85 12.04
N ARG A 77 -3.10 -4.94 11.91
CA ARG A 77 -3.96 -3.77 11.64
C ARG A 77 -3.85 -2.71 12.72
N GLU A 78 -3.96 -3.09 13.99
CA GLU A 78 -3.84 -2.14 15.10
C GLU A 78 -2.44 -1.50 15.17
N LYS A 79 -1.38 -2.27 14.88
CA LYS A 79 -0.02 -1.74 14.83
C LYS A 79 0.14 -0.70 13.71
N LEU A 80 -0.37 -0.97 12.51
CA LEU A 80 -0.35 -0.01 11.40
C LEU A 80 -1.22 1.22 11.70
N ARG A 81 -2.38 1.05 12.34
CA ARG A 81 -3.22 2.18 12.78
C ARG A 81 -2.48 3.08 13.78
N SER A 82 -1.76 2.49 14.72
CA SER A 82 -0.95 3.25 15.68
C SER A 82 0.16 4.03 14.99
N LEU A 83 0.83 3.43 13.99
CA LEU A 83 1.83 4.10 13.18
C LEU A 83 1.22 5.24 12.35
N ALA A 84 0.06 5.02 11.74
CA ALA A 84 -0.66 6.06 11.01
C ALA A 84 -1.00 7.25 11.93
N ALA A 85 -1.52 6.98 13.13
CA ALA A 85 -1.84 8.01 14.11
C ALA A 85 -0.59 8.81 14.56
N LYS A 86 0.55 8.14 14.76
CA LYS A 86 1.84 8.77 15.12
C LYS A 86 2.24 9.85 14.12
N TYR A 87 1.99 9.64 12.83
CA TYR A 87 2.38 10.57 11.75
C TYR A 87 1.23 11.41 11.20
N GLY A 88 0.05 11.35 11.82
CA GLY A 88 -1.13 12.07 11.30
C GLY A 88 -1.47 11.66 9.87
N LEU A 89 -1.43 10.34 9.58
CA LEU A 89 -1.77 9.76 8.29
C LEU A 89 -3.21 9.25 8.31
N ALA A 90 -3.93 9.45 7.23
CA ALA A 90 -5.21 8.82 7.01
C ALA A 90 -5.03 7.30 6.83
N ILE A 91 -6.08 6.55 7.14
CA ILE A 91 -6.09 5.09 7.00
C ILE A 91 -6.92 4.71 5.78
N SER A 92 -6.40 3.79 5.00
CA SER A 92 -7.15 3.13 3.92
C SER A 92 -7.20 1.62 4.12
N GLY A 93 -7.94 0.97 3.23
CA GLY A 93 -7.97 -0.48 3.16
C GLY A 93 -8.43 -0.99 1.81
N GLY A 94 -7.98 -2.18 1.48
CA GLY A 94 -8.32 -2.88 0.25
C GLY A 94 -8.10 -4.38 0.37
N SER A 95 -8.89 -5.16 -0.39
CA SER A 95 -8.75 -6.62 -0.42
C SER A 95 -7.55 -7.09 -1.23
N ASP A 96 -6.97 -6.22 -2.05
CA ASP A 96 -5.93 -6.56 -3.03
C ASP A 96 -6.42 -7.65 -4.02
N PHE A 97 -7.70 -7.51 -4.43
CA PHE A 97 -8.35 -8.42 -5.37
C PHE A 97 -7.72 -8.32 -6.75
N HIS A 98 -7.40 -9.48 -7.36
CA HIS A 98 -6.76 -9.59 -8.68
C HIS A 98 -7.45 -10.64 -9.57
N GLY A 99 -8.75 -10.86 -9.38
CA GLY A 99 -9.51 -11.84 -10.15
C GLY A 99 -8.93 -13.24 -10.06
N VAL A 100 -8.85 -13.92 -11.18
CA VAL A 100 -8.35 -15.30 -11.27
C VAL A 100 -6.89 -15.49 -10.85
N VAL A 101 -6.10 -14.41 -10.79
CA VAL A 101 -4.69 -14.47 -10.37
C VAL A 101 -4.58 -14.69 -8.85
N LYS A 102 -5.57 -14.21 -8.08
CA LYS A 102 -5.69 -14.43 -6.62
C LYS A 102 -7.08 -14.98 -6.30
N PRO A 103 -7.37 -16.26 -6.65
CA PRO A 103 -8.73 -16.80 -6.60
C PRO A 103 -9.32 -16.84 -5.18
N ASN A 104 -8.47 -16.85 -4.15
CA ASN A 104 -8.88 -16.90 -2.74
C ASN A 104 -9.12 -15.51 -2.12
N ILE A 105 -8.98 -14.44 -2.91
CA ILE A 105 -9.22 -13.06 -2.47
C ILE A 105 -10.47 -12.55 -3.16
N GLN A 106 -11.48 -12.19 -2.37
CA GLN A 106 -12.74 -11.62 -2.89
C GLN A 106 -12.71 -10.10 -2.77
N MET A 107 -13.34 -9.43 -3.73
CA MET A 107 -13.45 -7.97 -3.72
C MET A 107 -14.19 -7.50 -2.45
N GLY A 108 -13.60 -6.54 -1.74
CA GLY A 108 -14.18 -5.92 -0.55
C GLY A 108 -14.04 -6.72 0.74
N ILE A 109 -14.05 -8.04 0.70
CA ILE A 109 -14.02 -8.88 1.90
C ILE A 109 -12.73 -9.70 2.08
N GLY A 110 -11.82 -9.63 1.10
CA GLY A 110 -10.54 -10.33 1.16
C GLY A 110 -10.71 -11.85 1.24
N ARG A 111 -10.24 -12.45 2.32
CA ARG A 111 -10.42 -13.88 2.64
C ARG A 111 -11.66 -14.16 3.49
N GLY A 112 -12.66 -13.27 3.49
CA GLY A 112 -13.81 -13.31 4.38
C GLY A 112 -13.55 -12.70 5.76
N ASN A 113 -12.41 -12.08 5.97
CA ASN A 113 -11.95 -11.54 7.25
C ASN A 113 -11.86 -10.01 7.28
N MET A 114 -12.27 -9.33 6.23
CA MET A 114 -12.19 -7.88 6.12
C MET A 114 -13.56 -7.24 6.31
N ASN A 115 -13.56 -6.22 7.15
CA ASN A 115 -14.62 -5.23 7.25
C ASN A 115 -13.96 -3.87 7.31
N ILE A 116 -14.06 -3.10 6.23
CA ILE A 116 -13.43 -1.78 6.11
C ILE A 116 -14.51 -0.75 6.45
N PRO A 117 -14.33 0.06 7.52
CA PRO A 117 -15.29 1.09 7.89
C PRO A 117 -15.48 2.11 6.77
N LYS A 118 -16.75 2.43 6.46
CA LYS A 118 -17.09 3.40 5.40
C LYS A 118 -16.57 4.80 5.72
N GLU A 119 -16.46 5.15 6.98
CA GLU A 119 -15.98 6.44 7.50
C GLU A 119 -14.56 6.75 7.01
N LEU A 120 -13.73 5.71 6.74
CA LEU A 120 -12.39 5.89 6.17
C LEU A 120 -12.45 6.53 4.77
N LEU A 121 -13.45 6.16 3.96
CA LEU A 121 -13.65 6.77 2.65
C LEU A 121 -14.04 8.24 2.77
N ASP A 122 -14.86 8.59 3.75
CA ASP A 122 -15.28 9.97 3.95
C ASP A 122 -14.08 10.85 4.38
N ILE A 123 -13.19 10.34 5.23
CA ILE A 123 -11.93 11.00 5.58
C ILE A 123 -11.03 11.18 4.33
N ILE A 124 -10.87 10.15 3.52
CA ILE A 124 -10.03 10.20 2.31
C ILE A 124 -10.54 11.25 1.32
N LYS A 125 -11.86 11.43 1.20
CA LYS A 125 -12.45 12.46 0.32
C LYS A 125 -12.17 13.90 0.76
N THR A 126 -11.75 14.12 1.99
CA THR A 126 -11.43 15.45 2.52
C THR A 126 -9.95 15.84 2.34
N LEU A 127 -9.10 14.92 1.89
CA LEU A 127 -7.67 15.15 1.63
C LEU A 127 -7.45 15.88 0.30
#